data_e855b2c3e46488dbe1b73a07075e488e
#
_entry.id   e855b2c3e46488dbe1b73a07075e488e
#
_cell.length_a   1.000
_cell.length_b   1.000
_cell.length_c   1.000
_cell.angle_alpha   90.00
_cell.angle_beta   90.00
_cell.angle_gamma   90.00
#
_symmetry.space_group_name_H-M   'P 1'
#
loop_
_entity.id
_entity.type
_entity.pdbx_description
1 polymer ?
#
loop_
_entity_poly.entity_id
_entity_poly.type
_entity_poly.pdbx_seq_one_letter_code
_entity_poly.pdbx_strand_id
1 'polypeptide(L)' 'MDEIMKYIHLDISDLPALDIMKIISLPESWQVMVSGTTIQIPERRYDAVIHHLNCSDD' A
#
# COMPACT_ATOMS: atom_id res chain seq x y z
N MET A 1 -5.93 22.80 13.85
CA MET A 1 -6.18 21.45 14.23
C MET A 1 -5.35 20.49 13.46
N ASP A 2 -4.64 19.69 14.15
CA ASP A 2 -3.71 18.85 13.49
C ASP A 2 -4.30 17.54 13.18
N GLU A 3 -4.15 17.11 11.97
CA GLU A 3 -4.52 15.80 11.61
C GLU A 3 -3.34 14.92 11.74
N ILE A 4 -3.42 13.96 12.60
CA ILE A 4 -2.36 12.99 12.72
C ILE A 4 -2.55 11.96 11.66
N MET A 5 -1.65 11.94 10.71
CA MET A 5 -1.73 10.94 9.66
C MET A 5 -1.31 9.61 10.22
N LYS A 6 -2.22 8.67 10.15
CA LYS A 6 -1.93 7.34 10.61
C LYS A 6 -1.58 6.47 9.42
N TYR A 7 -0.59 5.64 9.61
CA TYR A 7 -0.16 4.72 8.56
C TYR A 7 -0.34 3.31 9.04
N ILE A 8 -0.81 2.48 8.14
CA ILE A 8 -0.98 1.06 8.42
C ILE A 8 0.23 0.34 7.87
N HIS A 9 0.86 -0.48 8.68
CA HIS A 9 2.05 -1.21 8.28
C HIS A 9 1.65 -2.61 7.88
N LEU A 10 2.00 -2.98 6.67
CA LEU A 10 1.74 -4.33 6.18
C LEU A 10 3.03 -5.01 5.83
N ASP A 11 3.12 -6.27 6.20
CA ASP A 11 4.29 -7.07 5.88
C ASP A 11 4.06 -7.68 4.51
N ILE A 12 4.93 -7.36 3.57
CA ILE A 12 4.78 -7.83 2.20
C ILE A 12 5.69 -9.00 1.88
N SER A 13 6.35 -9.55 2.89
CA SER A 13 7.25 -10.67 2.63
C SER A 13 6.51 -11.91 2.15
N ASP A 14 5.24 -12.03 2.49
CA ASP A 14 4.44 -13.17 2.05
C ASP A 14 3.69 -12.93 0.76
N LEU A 15 3.77 -11.75 0.21
CA LEU A 15 3.02 -11.44 -1.00
C LEU A 15 3.74 -11.93 -2.23
N PRO A 16 2.98 -12.35 -3.25
CA PRO A 16 3.62 -12.71 -4.53
C PRO A 16 4.26 -11.49 -5.17
N ALA A 17 5.23 -11.77 -6.02
CA ALA A 17 5.94 -10.68 -6.68
C ALA A 17 5.00 -9.77 -7.45
N LEU A 18 3.93 -10.33 -8.01
CA LEU A 18 3.00 -9.53 -8.77
C LEU A 18 2.33 -8.48 -7.90
N ASP A 19 1.94 -8.86 -6.67
CA ASP A 19 1.33 -7.90 -5.77
C ASP A 19 2.32 -6.82 -5.36
N ILE A 20 3.57 -7.21 -5.16
CA ILE A 20 4.58 -6.24 -4.79
C ILE A 20 4.78 -5.24 -5.91
N MET A 21 4.75 -5.70 -7.15
CA MET A 21 4.87 -4.79 -8.28
C MET A 21 3.68 -3.85 -8.37
N LYS A 22 2.50 -4.31 -8.03
CA LYS A 22 1.33 -3.44 -8.01
C LYS A 22 1.50 -2.32 -6.99
N ILE A 23 2.07 -2.66 -5.85
CA ILE A 23 2.27 -1.66 -4.81
C ILE A 23 3.30 -0.63 -5.25
N ILE A 24 4.39 -1.11 -5.87
CA ILE A 24 5.45 -0.21 -6.29
C ILE A 24 4.96 0.74 -7.38
N SER A 25 4.00 0.30 -8.17
CA SER A 25 3.52 1.13 -9.26
C SER A 25 2.44 2.11 -8.86
N LEU A 26 2.09 2.16 -7.57
CA LEU A 26 1.08 3.10 -7.11
C LEU A 26 1.58 4.54 -7.27
N PRO A 27 0.67 5.49 -7.53
CA PRO A 27 1.07 6.88 -7.67
C PRO A 27 1.64 7.43 -6.38
N GLU A 28 2.56 8.37 -6.52
CA GLU A 28 3.14 8.99 -5.35
C GLU A 28 2.11 9.74 -4.54
N SER A 29 1.04 10.17 -5.19
CA SER A 29 0.00 10.90 -4.48
C SER A 29 -0.69 10.05 -3.43
N TRP A 30 -0.56 8.74 -3.51
CA TRP A 30 -1.14 7.86 -2.51
C TRP A 30 -0.28 7.78 -1.27
N GLN A 31 0.96 8.23 -1.36
CA GLN A 31 1.88 8.30 -0.21
C GLN A 31 2.14 6.94 0.42
N VAL A 32 2.10 5.91 -0.39
CA VAL A 32 2.44 4.57 0.06
C VAL A 32 3.96 4.45 0.02
N MET A 33 4.54 4.03 1.12
CA MET A 33 5.99 3.94 1.23
C MET A 33 6.39 2.50 1.47
N VAL A 34 7.48 2.10 0.85
CA VAL A 34 7.99 0.76 1.02
C VAL A 34 9.30 0.83 1.81
N SER A 35 9.39 0.03 2.85
CA SER A 35 10.56 0.02 3.68
C SER A 35 10.91 -1.44 3.96
N GLY A 36 11.92 -1.95 3.28
CA GLY A 36 12.30 -3.35 3.45
C GLY A 36 11.17 -4.28 3.04
N THR A 37 10.72 -5.08 3.98
CA THR A 37 9.63 -6.01 3.72
C THR A 37 8.30 -5.48 4.25
N THR A 38 8.24 -4.21 4.58
CA THR A 38 7.03 -3.63 5.14
C THR A 38 6.64 -2.42 4.33
N ILE A 39 5.35 -2.21 4.14
CA ILE A 39 4.88 -0.99 3.49
C ILE A 39 4.05 -0.21 4.48
N GLN A 40 4.04 1.11 4.28
CA GLN A 40 3.25 2.02 5.11
C GLN A 40 2.20 2.65 4.21
N ILE A 41 0.96 2.46 4.58
CA ILE A 41 -0.17 2.95 3.79
C ILE A 41 -0.96 3.93 4.64
N PRO A 42 -1.21 5.15 4.14
CA PRO A 42 -2.08 6.06 4.88
C PRO A 42 -3.43 5.40 5.16
N GLU A 43 -3.91 5.57 6.35
CA GLU A 43 -5.13 4.86 6.76
C GLU A 43 -6.27 5.15 5.79
N ARG A 44 -6.38 6.37 5.34
CA ARG A 44 -7.47 6.74 4.45
C ARG A 44 -7.33 6.10 3.08
N ARG A 45 -6.14 5.63 2.73
CA ARG A 45 -5.92 4.97 1.45
C ARG A 45 -5.89 3.46 1.56
N TYR A 46 -6.03 2.95 2.77
CA TYR A 46 -5.87 1.53 2.98
C TYR A 46 -6.87 0.72 2.17
N ASP A 47 -8.14 1.13 2.19
CA ASP A 47 -9.15 0.39 1.45
C ASP A 47 -8.87 0.41 -0.04
N ALA A 48 -8.40 1.56 -0.55
CA ALA A 48 -8.10 1.66 -1.96
C ALA A 48 -6.94 0.76 -2.36
N VAL A 49 -5.93 0.68 -1.50
CA VAL A 49 -4.79 -0.17 -1.78
C VAL A 49 -5.19 -1.64 -1.79
N ILE A 50 -5.97 -2.04 -0.79
CA ILE A 50 -6.41 -3.42 -0.72
C ILE A 50 -7.28 -3.77 -1.92
N HIS A 51 -8.14 -2.87 -2.32
CA HIS A 51 -8.98 -3.09 -3.49
C HIS A 51 -8.11 -3.24 -4.74
N HIS A 52 -7.08 -2.42 -4.84
CA HIS A 52 -6.17 -2.49 -5.98
C HIS A 52 -5.45 -3.83 -6.04
N LEU A 53 -5.05 -4.34 -4.88
CA LEU A 53 -4.35 -5.61 -4.84
C LEU A 53 -5.27 -6.78 -5.17
N ASN A 54 -6.53 -6.68 -4.75
CA ASN A 54 -7.48 -7.75 -5.02
C ASN A 54 -8.09 -7.66 -6.40
N CYS A 55 -7.92 -6.57 -7.08
CA CYS A 55 -8.49 -6.39 -8.39
C CYS A 55 -7.70 -7.23 -9.37
N SER A 56 -8.36 -8.21 -9.92
CA SER A 56 -7.72 -9.06 -10.87
C SER A 56 -7.88 -8.45 -12.21
N ASP A 57 -6.89 -7.74 -12.60
CA ASP A 57 -7.03 -7.03 -13.78
C ASP A 57 -6.53 -7.80 -14.93
N ASP A 58 -7.23 -8.13 -15.78
CA ASP A 58 -6.72 -8.89 -16.84
C ASP A 58 -6.69 -8.30 -18.12
#